data_18abf3cceceec38fffe700e3d15d0dec
#
_entry.id   18abf3cceceec38fffe700e3d15d0dec
#
_cell.length_a   1.000
_cell.length_b   1.000
_cell.length_c   1.000
_cell.angle_alpha   90.00
_cell.angle_beta   90.00
_cell.angle_gamma   90.00
#
_symmetry.space_group_name_H-M   'P 1'
#
loop_
_entity.id
_entity.type
_entity.pdbx_description
1 polymer ?
#
loop_
_entity_poly.entity_id
_entity_poly.type
_entity_poly.pdbx_seq_one_letter_code
_entity_poly.pdbx_strand_id
1 'polypeptide(L)'
;MIGYRQTLLVFLLMMLSGAAIAQNNTNSPYTRYGYGQLADQGSGNSKAMGGIAYGLRDKYQVNFANPASYTAIDSLTFIFDGGISLQNTNFSNGTIKQNAKNSSFDYITMQFRLGKWAAMSLGLLPYSNVGYSMAEYKEDTDYPSQSSALQYYGDGGLHQLYLGAGFKVLKNLSVGANISYFWGDITHTRAITFPGNSSTLPLTTITGTSIQSYKLDIGAQYTQVFGKKHEATLGIVFSPGHDLNNDSYVEDRLGNEKTGTTVCIELDHLR
;
A
#
# COMPACT_ATOMS: atom_id res chain seq x y z
N MET A 1 -19.55 -30.84 20.78
CA MET A 1 -20.22 -29.65 20.20
C MET A 1 -19.25 -28.53 20.17
N ILE A 2 -18.86 -28.08 18.97
CA ILE A 2 -18.01 -26.90 18.81
C ILE A 2 -18.84 -25.69 19.23
N GLY A 3 -18.39 -24.97 20.23
CA GLY A 3 -19.12 -23.84 20.76
C GLY A 3 -19.22 -22.71 19.73
N TYR A 4 -20.34 -21.99 19.67
CA TYR A 4 -20.61 -20.87 18.76
C TYR A 4 -19.42 -19.87 18.66
N ARG A 5 -18.69 -19.66 19.75
CA ARG A 5 -17.47 -18.84 19.77
C ARG A 5 -16.33 -19.44 18.94
N GLN A 6 -16.17 -20.76 18.93
CA GLN A 6 -15.14 -21.43 18.13
C GLN A 6 -15.49 -21.42 16.65
N THR A 7 -16.77 -21.58 16.31
CA THR A 7 -17.25 -21.48 14.92
C THR A 7 -17.06 -20.05 14.37
N LEU A 8 -17.32 -19.04 15.17
CA LEU A 8 -17.12 -17.63 14.80
C LEU A 8 -15.64 -17.30 14.61
N LEU A 9 -14.74 -17.83 15.46
CA LEU A 9 -13.29 -17.69 15.33
C LEU A 9 -12.75 -18.37 14.05
N VAL A 10 -13.24 -19.58 13.74
CA VAL A 10 -12.85 -20.31 12.52
C VAL A 10 -13.34 -19.56 11.27
N PHE A 11 -14.56 -19.03 11.31
CA PHE A 11 -15.10 -18.24 10.21
C PHE A 11 -14.34 -16.92 10.00
N LEU A 12 -13.94 -16.25 11.08
CA LEU A 12 -13.11 -15.06 11.04
C LEU A 12 -11.71 -15.36 10.48
N LEU A 13 -11.10 -16.48 10.90
CA LEU A 13 -9.81 -16.96 10.37
C LEU A 13 -9.88 -17.36 8.89
N MET A 14 -10.98 -17.98 8.45
CA MET A 14 -11.22 -18.28 7.03
C MET A 14 -11.42 -17.02 6.18
N MET A 15 -12.08 -15.99 6.71
CA MET A 15 -12.19 -14.69 6.02
C MET A 15 -10.84 -13.99 5.88
N LEU A 16 -9.98 -14.06 6.90
CA LEU A 16 -8.62 -13.51 6.86
C LEU A 16 -7.69 -14.25 5.88
N SER A 17 -7.84 -15.57 5.72
CA SER A 17 -7.03 -16.34 4.76
C SER A 17 -7.44 -16.10 3.31
N GLY A 18 -8.68 -15.73 3.03
CA GLY A 18 -9.16 -15.36 1.70
C GLY A 18 -8.60 -14.01 1.19
N ALA A 19 -8.19 -13.12 2.10
CA ALA A 19 -7.58 -11.84 1.76
C ALA A 19 -6.09 -11.94 1.36
N ALA A 20 -5.47 -13.11 1.55
CA ALA A 20 -4.06 -13.35 1.24
C ALA A 20 -3.79 -13.69 -0.25
N ILE A 21 -4.81 -13.77 -1.08
CA ILE A 21 -4.61 -13.86 -2.52
C ILE A 21 -4.31 -12.42 -2.99
N ALA A 22 -3.03 -12.08 -3.08
CA ALA A 22 -2.56 -10.84 -3.66
C ALA A 22 -3.00 -10.77 -5.12
N GLN A 23 -4.16 -10.22 -5.36
CA GLN A 23 -4.54 -9.77 -6.70
C GLN A 23 -3.79 -8.47 -6.95
N ASN A 24 -3.20 -8.34 -8.14
CA ASN A 24 -2.62 -7.08 -8.58
C ASN A 24 -3.63 -5.95 -8.41
N ASN A 25 -3.37 -5.07 -7.46
CA ASN A 25 -4.28 -3.98 -7.09
C ASN A 25 -4.21 -2.80 -8.07
N THR A 26 -3.30 -2.86 -9.05
CA THR A 26 -3.10 -1.81 -10.04
C THR A 26 -2.64 -2.42 -11.38
N ASN A 27 -2.93 -1.74 -12.47
CA ASN A 27 -2.41 -2.07 -13.82
C ASN A 27 -1.68 -0.86 -14.40
N SER A 28 -1.08 -0.04 -13.57
CA SER A 28 -0.43 1.20 -13.99
C SER A 28 1.02 0.93 -14.41
N PRO A 29 1.41 1.29 -15.64
CA PRO A 29 2.80 1.18 -16.10
C PRO A 29 3.78 2.03 -15.29
N TYR A 30 3.29 3.05 -14.60
CA TYR A 30 4.10 3.91 -13.72
C TYR A 30 4.59 3.18 -12.47
N THR A 31 3.97 2.07 -12.08
CA THR A 31 4.40 1.25 -10.95
C THR A 31 5.67 0.44 -11.20
N ARG A 32 6.23 0.55 -12.40
CA ARG A 32 7.53 -0.04 -12.76
C ARG A 32 8.71 0.60 -12.02
N TYR A 33 8.55 1.80 -11.51
CA TYR A 33 9.64 2.58 -10.90
C TYR A 33 9.55 2.58 -9.39
N GLY A 34 10.73 2.49 -8.75
CA GLY A 34 10.87 2.52 -7.30
C GLY A 34 10.08 1.40 -6.61
N TYR A 35 9.38 1.75 -5.56
CA TYR A 35 8.55 0.82 -4.78
C TYR A 35 7.08 0.78 -5.23
N GLY A 36 6.81 1.21 -6.47
CA GLY A 36 5.48 1.23 -7.05
C GLY A 36 4.67 2.49 -6.74
N GLN A 37 3.36 2.39 -6.86
CA GLN A 37 2.43 3.47 -6.55
C GLN A 37 2.10 3.46 -5.07
N LEU A 38 2.39 4.56 -4.37
CA LEU A 38 1.99 4.72 -2.96
C LEU A 38 0.46 4.67 -2.84
N ALA A 39 0.00 3.91 -1.86
CA ALA A 39 -1.42 3.84 -1.53
C ALA A 39 -1.86 5.07 -0.74
N ASP A 40 -3.09 5.51 -0.96
CA ASP A 40 -3.67 6.60 -0.19
C ASP A 40 -3.79 6.24 1.29
N GLN A 41 -3.14 7.02 2.13
CA GLN A 41 -3.13 6.84 3.59
C GLN A 41 -4.33 7.54 4.26
N GLY A 42 -5.52 7.41 3.69
CA GLY A 42 -6.75 8.04 4.17
C GLY A 42 -7.91 7.06 4.28
N SER A 43 -8.82 7.30 5.22
CA SER A 43 -10.10 6.59 5.31
C SER A 43 -10.98 6.87 4.08
N GLY A 44 -12.02 6.08 3.86
CA GLY A 44 -12.96 6.28 2.75
C GLY A 44 -13.56 7.69 2.72
N ASN A 45 -13.90 8.26 3.86
CA ASN A 45 -14.39 9.65 3.96
C ASN A 45 -13.31 10.67 3.60
N SER A 46 -12.07 10.45 4.03
CA SER A 46 -10.93 11.30 3.64
C SER A 46 -10.74 11.30 2.12
N LYS A 47 -10.75 10.12 1.49
CA LYS A 47 -10.67 9.97 0.03
C LYS A 47 -11.81 10.69 -0.68
N ALA A 48 -13.04 10.60 -0.19
CA ALA A 48 -14.21 11.30 -0.74
C ALA A 48 -14.10 12.83 -0.65
N MET A 49 -13.30 13.33 0.31
CA MET A 49 -13.03 14.77 0.49
C MET A 49 -11.71 15.22 -0.15
N GLY A 50 -11.19 14.47 -1.12
CA GLY A 50 -9.92 14.81 -1.80
C GLY A 50 -8.66 14.54 -0.98
N GLY A 51 -8.70 13.60 -0.04
CA GLY A 51 -7.53 13.18 0.76
C GLY A 51 -7.27 14.07 1.98
N ILE A 52 -8.20 14.91 2.40
CA ILE A 52 -8.07 15.72 3.63
C ILE A 52 -7.96 14.77 4.84
N ALA A 53 -6.86 14.86 5.57
CA ALA A 53 -6.62 13.96 6.69
C ALA A 53 -6.05 14.67 7.94
N TYR A 54 -5.03 15.51 7.80
CA TYR A 54 -4.26 15.97 8.96
C TYR A 54 -5.05 16.81 9.95
N GLY A 55 -5.95 17.68 9.47
CA GLY A 55 -6.85 18.47 10.30
C GLY A 55 -8.19 17.78 10.58
N LEU A 56 -8.46 16.62 9.99
CA LEU A 56 -9.72 15.92 10.15
C LEU A 56 -9.84 15.34 11.56
N ARG A 57 -10.91 15.71 12.27
CA ARG A 57 -11.21 15.25 13.61
C ARG A 57 -12.67 14.83 13.69
N ASP A 58 -12.90 13.52 13.65
CA ASP A 58 -14.22 12.92 13.69
C ASP A 58 -14.27 11.86 14.79
N LYS A 59 -15.40 11.73 15.42
CA LYS A 59 -15.63 10.75 16.49
C LYS A 59 -16.15 9.40 16.01
N TYR A 60 -16.53 9.30 14.72
CA TYR A 60 -17.15 8.12 14.13
C TYR A 60 -16.24 7.37 13.14
N GLN A 61 -15.05 7.90 12.85
CA GLN A 61 -14.12 7.27 11.92
C GLN A 61 -12.70 7.31 12.47
N VAL A 62 -11.90 6.36 12.00
CA VAL A 62 -10.47 6.29 12.32
C VAL A 62 -9.70 7.15 11.33
N ASN A 63 -8.95 8.14 11.84
CA ASN A 63 -8.02 8.91 11.02
C ASN A 63 -6.59 8.52 11.37
N PHE A 64 -6.09 7.49 10.72
CA PHE A 64 -4.73 6.98 10.95
C PHE A 64 -3.63 7.86 10.35
N ALA A 65 -3.97 8.83 9.49
CA ALA A 65 -3.00 9.78 8.97
C ALA A 65 -2.52 10.81 9.99
N ASN A 66 -3.30 11.06 11.06
CA ASN A 66 -2.87 11.91 12.16
C ASN A 66 -3.25 11.28 13.51
N PRO A 67 -2.30 10.70 14.26
CA PRO A 67 -2.59 10.00 15.50
C PRO A 67 -3.15 10.90 16.63
N ALA A 68 -2.99 12.21 16.56
CA ALA A 68 -3.60 13.13 17.52
C ALA A 68 -5.14 13.10 17.46
N SER A 69 -5.71 12.72 16.30
CA SER A 69 -7.15 12.63 16.07
C SER A 69 -7.82 11.51 16.88
N TYR A 70 -7.08 10.49 17.32
CA TYR A 70 -7.66 9.36 18.06
C TYR A 70 -8.40 9.78 19.32
N THR A 71 -7.99 10.90 19.92
CA THR A 71 -8.65 11.46 21.10
C THR A 71 -10.04 12.05 20.83
N ALA A 72 -10.49 12.09 19.57
CA ALA A 72 -11.83 12.56 19.20
C ALA A 72 -12.92 11.54 19.54
N ILE A 73 -12.60 10.26 19.61
CA ILE A 73 -13.56 9.17 19.90
C ILE A 73 -14.26 9.40 21.25
N ASP A 74 -15.56 9.12 21.30
CA ASP A 74 -16.35 9.23 22.52
C ASP A 74 -15.95 8.18 23.58
N SER A 75 -16.31 8.40 24.82
CA SER A 75 -16.05 7.47 25.93
C SER A 75 -16.81 6.16 25.72
N LEU A 76 -16.21 5.03 26.11
CA LEU A 76 -16.78 3.68 25.99
C LEU A 76 -17.11 3.27 24.54
N THR A 77 -16.46 3.88 23.56
CA THR A 77 -16.68 3.60 22.15
C THR A 77 -15.52 2.79 21.58
N PHE A 78 -15.87 1.83 20.76
CA PHE A 78 -14.97 1.05 19.91
C PHE A 78 -15.39 1.28 18.46
N ILE A 79 -14.43 1.60 17.60
CA ILE A 79 -14.66 1.75 16.16
C ILE A 79 -13.89 0.64 15.45
N PHE A 80 -14.58 -0.05 14.58
CA PHE A 80 -14.01 -0.95 13.58
C PHE A 80 -14.35 -0.38 12.21
N ASP A 81 -13.35 -0.12 11.40
CA ASP A 81 -13.51 0.49 10.08
C ASP A 81 -12.69 -0.29 9.04
N GLY A 82 -13.25 -0.48 7.85
CA GLY A 82 -12.61 -1.19 6.77
C GLY A 82 -13.01 -0.61 5.42
N GLY A 83 -12.08 -0.59 4.50
CA GLY A 83 -12.26 -0.03 3.17
C GLY A 83 -11.86 -1.00 2.07
N ILE A 84 -12.64 -1.00 1.01
CA ILE A 84 -12.33 -1.61 -0.28
C ILE A 84 -12.55 -0.59 -1.37
N SER A 85 -11.74 -0.61 -2.40
CA SER A 85 -11.91 0.23 -3.57
C SER A 85 -12.04 -0.58 -4.85
N LEU A 86 -12.82 -0.04 -5.78
CA LEU A 86 -12.98 -0.56 -7.12
C LEU A 86 -12.49 0.53 -8.09
N GLN A 87 -11.51 0.19 -8.91
CA GLN A 87 -10.93 1.10 -9.88
C GLN A 87 -11.26 0.64 -11.29
N ASN A 88 -11.72 1.57 -12.12
CA ASN A 88 -11.92 1.36 -13.55
C ASN A 88 -11.11 2.41 -14.30
N THR A 89 -10.02 2.00 -14.94
CA THR A 89 -9.06 2.88 -15.59
C THR A 89 -9.04 2.65 -17.10
N ASN A 90 -9.12 3.72 -17.86
CA ASN A 90 -8.95 3.70 -19.31
C ASN A 90 -7.55 4.23 -19.66
N PHE A 91 -6.70 3.35 -20.17
CA PHE A 91 -5.40 3.72 -20.72
C PHE A 91 -5.53 4.04 -22.20
N SER A 92 -4.86 5.11 -22.65
CA SER A 92 -4.81 5.46 -24.06
C SER A 92 -3.45 6.08 -24.41
N ASN A 93 -2.86 5.61 -25.50
CA ASN A 93 -1.67 6.22 -26.10
C ASN A 93 -1.99 7.02 -27.38
N GLY A 94 -3.26 7.36 -27.57
CA GLY A 94 -3.76 8.04 -28.77
C GLY A 94 -4.34 7.07 -29.79
N THR A 95 -3.68 5.95 -30.05
CA THR A 95 -4.09 4.96 -31.07
C THR A 95 -4.78 3.75 -30.43
N ILE A 96 -4.24 3.24 -29.33
CA ILE A 96 -4.75 2.07 -28.63
C ILE A 96 -5.44 2.54 -27.35
N LYS A 97 -6.63 1.99 -27.08
CA LYS A 97 -7.37 2.19 -25.83
C LYS A 97 -7.56 0.86 -25.14
N GLN A 98 -7.22 0.79 -23.87
CA GLN A 98 -7.37 -0.40 -23.04
C GLN A 98 -8.07 -0.04 -21.73
N ASN A 99 -9.06 -0.83 -21.34
CA ASN A 99 -9.73 -0.69 -20.06
C ASN A 99 -9.19 -1.73 -19.08
N ALA A 100 -8.90 -1.29 -17.85
CA ALA A 100 -8.51 -2.17 -16.76
C ALA A 100 -9.41 -1.94 -15.54
N LYS A 101 -9.86 -3.03 -14.95
CA LYS A 101 -10.69 -3.04 -13.73
C LYS A 101 -9.92 -3.74 -12.63
N ASN A 102 -9.77 -3.08 -11.50
CA ASN A 102 -9.10 -3.60 -10.33
C ASN A 102 -9.99 -3.47 -9.10
N SER A 103 -9.82 -4.39 -8.17
CA SER A 103 -10.36 -4.29 -6.83
C SER A 103 -9.19 -4.30 -5.84
N SER A 104 -9.25 -3.42 -4.85
CA SER A 104 -8.20 -3.28 -3.86
C SER A 104 -8.79 -3.31 -2.46
N PHE A 105 -8.09 -3.98 -1.56
CA PHE A 105 -8.25 -3.80 -0.13
C PHE A 105 -7.54 -2.50 0.26
N ASP A 106 -8.23 -1.58 0.93
CA ASP A 106 -7.68 -0.27 1.27
C ASP A 106 -7.16 -0.22 2.70
N TYR A 107 -7.93 -0.71 3.67
CA TYR A 107 -7.54 -0.75 5.06
C TYR A 107 -8.49 -1.56 5.92
N ILE A 108 -7.98 -2.02 7.04
CA ILE A 108 -8.73 -2.48 8.21
C ILE A 108 -8.14 -1.80 9.43
N THR A 109 -8.97 -1.11 10.20
CA THR A 109 -8.53 -0.33 11.36
C THR A 109 -9.47 -0.51 12.53
N MET A 110 -8.91 -0.42 13.72
CA MET A 110 -9.64 -0.44 14.97
C MET A 110 -9.18 0.72 15.84
N GLN A 111 -10.12 1.33 16.54
CA GLN A 111 -9.83 2.42 17.46
C GLN A 111 -10.67 2.26 18.73
N PHE A 112 -10.06 2.51 19.87
CA PHE A 112 -10.72 2.43 21.17
C PHE A 112 -10.15 3.46 22.13
N ARG A 113 -11.00 3.88 23.05
CA ARG A 113 -10.63 4.85 24.06
C ARG A 113 -10.12 4.14 25.31
N LEU A 114 -8.90 4.51 25.75
CA LEU A 114 -8.30 3.99 26.98
C LEU A 114 -8.77 4.74 28.23
N GLY A 115 -9.05 6.02 28.07
CA GLY A 115 -9.43 6.87 29.19
C GLY A 115 -9.90 8.25 28.73
N LYS A 116 -10.11 9.17 29.67
CA LYS A 116 -10.58 10.53 29.36
C LYS A 116 -9.61 11.34 28.50
N TRP A 117 -8.34 10.98 28.52
CA TRP A 117 -7.25 11.74 27.91
C TRP A 117 -6.44 10.93 26.87
N ALA A 118 -6.71 9.63 26.72
CA ALA A 118 -5.95 8.74 25.84
C ALA A 118 -6.86 7.83 25.01
N ALA A 119 -6.45 7.59 23.77
CA ALA A 119 -7.05 6.62 22.86
C ALA A 119 -5.96 5.92 22.06
N MET A 120 -6.26 4.71 21.60
CA MET A 120 -5.36 3.90 20.76
C MET A 120 -6.06 3.49 19.48
N SER A 121 -5.25 3.28 18.46
CA SER A 121 -5.67 2.71 17.18
C SER A 121 -4.63 1.73 16.68
N LEU A 122 -5.10 0.69 15.99
CA LEU A 122 -4.26 -0.24 15.26
C LEU A 122 -4.91 -0.55 13.92
N GLY A 123 -4.11 -0.91 12.93
CA GLY A 123 -4.67 -1.25 11.62
C GLY A 123 -3.63 -1.77 10.65
N LEU A 124 -4.17 -2.44 9.63
CA LEU A 124 -3.44 -3.00 8.50
C LEU A 124 -3.88 -2.28 7.24
N LEU A 125 -2.92 -1.81 6.45
CA LEU A 125 -3.17 -1.12 5.19
C LEU A 125 -2.07 -1.45 4.16
N PRO A 126 -2.35 -1.37 2.87
CA PRO A 126 -1.32 -1.31 1.86
C PRO A 126 -0.54 0.00 1.98
N TYR A 127 0.77 -0.06 1.79
CA TYR A 127 1.64 1.11 1.70
C TYR A 127 1.96 1.48 0.26
N SER A 128 2.24 0.47 -0.57
CA SER A 128 2.41 0.64 -2.01
C SER A 128 1.89 -0.57 -2.77
N ASN A 129 1.65 -0.38 -4.06
CA ASN A 129 1.21 -1.42 -4.97
C ASN A 129 2.03 -1.37 -6.25
N VAL A 130 2.46 -2.54 -6.69
CA VAL A 130 3.10 -2.76 -7.99
C VAL A 130 2.22 -3.70 -8.81
N GLY A 131 1.89 -3.30 -10.04
CA GLY A 131 1.14 -4.15 -10.93
C GLY A 131 1.15 -3.58 -12.33
N TYR A 132 1.85 -4.24 -13.24
CA TYR A 132 1.85 -3.89 -14.65
C TYR A 132 2.18 -5.09 -15.52
N SER A 133 1.65 -5.06 -16.74
CA SER A 133 1.98 -6.00 -17.80
C SER A 133 2.01 -5.21 -19.10
N MET A 134 3.19 -5.13 -19.72
CA MET A 134 3.42 -4.37 -20.94
C MET A 134 4.23 -5.21 -21.91
N ALA A 135 3.95 -5.05 -23.18
CA ALA A 135 4.74 -5.66 -24.26
C ALA A 135 5.06 -4.61 -25.31
N GLU A 136 6.29 -4.65 -25.78
CA GLU A 136 6.77 -3.90 -26.93
C GLU A 136 7.21 -4.90 -27.99
N TYR A 137 6.63 -4.79 -29.16
CA TYR A 137 6.95 -5.65 -30.28
C TYR A 137 7.84 -4.89 -31.27
N LYS A 138 9.03 -5.42 -31.54
CA LYS A 138 9.95 -4.90 -32.52
C LYS A 138 9.99 -5.85 -33.69
N GLU A 139 9.34 -5.46 -34.78
CA GLU A 139 9.36 -6.21 -36.04
C GLU A 139 10.64 -5.88 -36.82
N ASP A 140 11.32 -6.92 -37.28
CA ASP A 140 12.39 -6.79 -38.25
C ASP A 140 11.81 -7.12 -39.63
N THR A 141 11.68 -6.10 -40.50
CA THR A 141 11.09 -6.24 -41.83
C THR A 141 11.97 -6.98 -42.80
N ASP A 142 13.29 -6.90 -42.60
CA ASP A 142 14.26 -7.57 -43.48
C ASP A 142 14.49 -9.01 -43.05
N TYR A 143 14.41 -9.28 -41.76
CA TYR A 143 14.61 -10.61 -41.19
C TYR A 143 13.50 -10.92 -40.16
N PRO A 144 12.31 -11.35 -40.61
CA PRO A 144 11.17 -11.59 -39.72
C PRO A 144 11.45 -12.62 -38.59
N SER A 145 12.39 -13.54 -38.82
CA SER A 145 12.86 -14.50 -37.81
C SER A 145 13.66 -13.85 -36.66
N GLN A 146 14.11 -12.60 -36.82
CA GLN A 146 14.81 -11.82 -35.82
C GLN A 146 13.88 -10.85 -35.06
N SER A 147 12.60 -10.80 -35.44
CA SER A 147 11.61 -10.03 -34.71
C SER A 147 11.59 -10.44 -33.24
N SER A 148 11.53 -9.44 -32.35
CA SER A 148 11.58 -9.66 -30.92
C SER A 148 10.39 -9.02 -30.20
N ALA A 149 9.94 -9.63 -29.12
CA ALA A 149 8.97 -9.07 -28.23
C ALA A 149 9.61 -8.88 -26.85
N LEU A 150 9.61 -7.64 -26.39
CA LEU A 150 10.06 -7.25 -25.06
C LEU A 150 8.84 -7.20 -24.16
N GLN A 151 8.85 -8.01 -23.10
CA GLN A 151 7.75 -8.10 -22.16
C GLN A 151 8.23 -7.64 -20.78
N TYR A 152 7.41 -6.84 -20.12
CA TYR A 152 7.67 -6.32 -18.79
C TYR A 152 6.49 -6.65 -17.89
N TYR A 153 6.77 -7.33 -16.79
CA TYR A 153 5.80 -7.67 -15.77
C TYR A 153 6.30 -7.15 -14.42
N GLY A 154 5.39 -6.72 -13.61
CA GLY A 154 5.69 -6.42 -12.23
C GLY A 154 4.48 -6.71 -11.37
N ASP A 155 4.74 -7.23 -10.19
CA ASP A 155 3.75 -7.51 -9.17
C ASP A 155 4.34 -7.36 -7.77
N GLY A 156 3.44 -7.25 -6.80
CA GLY A 156 3.80 -7.10 -5.39
C GLY A 156 3.37 -5.77 -4.80
N GLY A 157 4.06 -5.38 -3.75
CA GLY A 157 3.81 -4.14 -3.02
C GLY A 157 4.12 -4.27 -1.54
N LEU A 158 3.97 -3.18 -0.84
CA LEU A 158 4.29 -3.09 0.58
C LEU A 158 3.01 -2.99 1.41
N HIS A 159 2.99 -3.70 2.52
CA HIS A 159 1.95 -3.67 3.54
C HIS A 159 2.46 -2.97 4.80
N GLN A 160 1.56 -2.36 5.54
CA GLN A 160 1.84 -1.62 6.76
C GLN A 160 0.90 -2.07 7.86
N LEU A 161 1.47 -2.50 8.98
CA LEU A 161 0.76 -2.66 10.25
C LEU A 161 1.14 -1.50 11.15
N TYR A 162 0.18 -0.73 11.63
CA TYR A 162 0.46 0.34 12.55
C TYR A 162 -0.21 0.12 13.91
N LEU A 163 0.44 0.65 14.93
CA LEU A 163 -0.08 0.81 16.27
C LEU A 163 0.13 2.27 16.68
N GLY A 164 -0.93 2.94 17.10
CA GLY A 164 -0.87 4.33 17.44
C GLY A 164 -1.58 4.67 18.74
N ALA A 165 -1.13 5.76 19.35
CA ALA A 165 -1.73 6.32 20.54
C ALA A 165 -1.86 7.84 20.42
N GLY A 166 -3.00 8.36 20.87
CA GLY A 166 -3.28 9.79 20.93
C GLY A 166 -3.56 10.22 22.36
N PHE A 167 -3.08 11.41 22.72
CA PHE A 167 -3.19 11.98 24.05
C PHE A 167 -3.74 13.39 23.97
N LYS A 168 -4.73 13.69 24.80
CA LYS A 168 -5.26 15.04 24.97
C LYS A 168 -4.45 15.74 26.06
N VAL A 169 -3.52 16.61 25.65
CA VAL A 169 -2.61 17.33 26.55
C VAL A 169 -3.29 18.55 27.18
N LEU A 170 -4.03 19.31 26.36
CA LEU A 170 -4.83 20.45 26.80
C LEU A 170 -6.27 20.28 26.31
N LYS A 171 -7.17 21.15 26.76
CA LYS A 171 -8.57 21.12 26.29
C LYS A 171 -8.68 21.19 24.78
N ASN A 172 -7.79 21.93 24.16
CA ASN A 172 -7.79 22.24 22.73
C ASN A 172 -6.63 21.58 21.95
N LEU A 173 -5.65 20.97 22.63
CA LEU A 173 -4.45 20.38 22.02
C LEU A 173 -4.39 18.89 22.28
N SER A 174 -4.27 18.15 21.21
CA SER A 174 -4.01 16.70 21.21
C SER A 174 -2.70 16.42 20.48
N VAL A 175 -1.96 15.44 20.97
CA VAL A 175 -0.75 14.91 20.32
C VAL A 175 -0.87 13.41 20.21
N GLY A 176 -0.12 12.81 19.29
CA GLY A 176 -0.13 11.37 19.16
C GLY A 176 1.08 10.88 18.35
N ALA A 177 1.27 9.57 18.40
CA ALA A 177 2.29 8.91 17.62
C ALA A 177 1.76 7.57 17.09
N ASN A 178 2.18 7.21 15.87
CA ASN A 178 2.05 5.90 15.27
C ASN A 178 3.43 5.30 15.08
N ILE A 179 3.59 4.04 15.46
CA ILE A 179 4.68 3.20 15.00
C ILE A 179 4.12 2.20 13.99
N SER A 180 4.78 2.08 12.86
CA SER A 180 4.35 1.21 11.76
C SER A 180 5.47 0.28 11.37
N TYR A 181 5.13 -0.96 11.10
CA TYR A 181 6.02 -1.94 10.50
C TYR A 181 5.61 -2.18 9.05
N PHE A 182 6.58 -2.11 8.14
CA PHE A 182 6.39 -2.37 6.72
C PHE A 182 7.02 -3.69 6.35
N TRP A 183 6.36 -4.42 5.45
CA TRP A 183 6.93 -5.59 4.81
C TRP A 183 6.30 -5.79 3.43
N GLY A 184 7.03 -6.46 2.57
CA GLY A 184 6.52 -6.88 1.27
C GLY A 184 7.60 -7.20 0.29
N ASP A 185 7.18 -7.83 -0.80
CA ASP A 185 8.03 -8.25 -1.88
C ASP A 185 7.56 -7.58 -3.18
N ILE A 186 8.51 -7.14 -3.97
CA ILE A 186 8.28 -6.54 -5.28
C ILE A 186 9.10 -7.33 -6.30
N THR A 187 8.45 -7.79 -7.34
CA THR A 187 9.09 -8.54 -8.42
C THR A 187 8.92 -7.81 -9.74
N HIS A 188 10.03 -7.56 -10.42
CA HIS A 188 10.07 -7.02 -11.76
C HIS A 188 10.67 -8.06 -12.71
N THR A 189 9.93 -8.44 -13.74
CA THR A 189 10.36 -9.40 -14.74
C THR A 189 10.46 -8.73 -16.10
N ARG A 190 11.59 -8.90 -16.75
CA ARG A 190 11.82 -8.51 -18.12
C ARG A 190 12.11 -9.76 -18.93
N ALA A 191 11.30 -10.03 -19.97
CA ALA A 191 11.50 -11.16 -20.85
C ALA A 191 11.69 -10.69 -22.29
N ILE A 192 12.64 -11.29 -23.00
CA ILE A 192 12.86 -11.11 -24.43
C ILE A 192 12.52 -12.43 -25.09
N THR A 193 11.55 -12.41 -25.99
CA THR A 193 11.12 -13.56 -26.76
C THR A 193 11.30 -13.31 -28.27
N PHE A 194 11.46 -14.35 -29.04
CA PHE A 194 11.66 -14.28 -30.49
C PHE A 194 10.53 -15.05 -31.18
N PRO A 195 9.35 -14.41 -31.39
CA PRO A 195 8.18 -15.10 -31.96
C PRO A 195 8.39 -15.72 -33.35
N GLY A 196 9.31 -15.14 -34.13
CA GLY A 196 9.68 -15.64 -35.45
C GLY A 196 10.65 -16.81 -35.46
N ASN A 197 11.19 -17.20 -34.29
CA ASN A 197 12.20 -18.26 -34.20
C ASN A 197 11.95 -19.15 -32.98
N SER A 198 11.28 -20.27 -33.20
CA SER A 198 10.94 -21.23 -32.15
C SER A 198 12.14 -21.98 -31.54
N SER A 199 13.31 -21.90 -32.19
CA SER A 199 14.54 -22.54 -31.70
C SER A 199 15.33 -21.66 -30.76
N THR A 200 15.01 -20.36 -30.69
CA THR A 200 15.66 -19.41 -29.75
C THR A 200 14.94 -19.39 -28.42
N LEU A 201 15.67 -19.71 -27.36
CA LEU A 201 15.11 -19.67 -26.00
C LEU A 201 14.89 -18.22 -25.53
N PRO A 202 13.80 -17.96 -24.79
CA PRO A 202 13.57 -16.66 -24.21
C PRO A 202 14.61 -16.34 -23.13
N LEU A 203 15.07 -15.10 -23.09
CA LEU A 203 15.89 -14.57 -22.02
C LEU A 203 14.99 -13.82 -21.03
N THR A 204 15.03 -14.23 -19.78
CA THR A 204 14.22 -13.61 -18.71
C THR A 204 15.14 -13.14 -17.59
N THR A 205 15.02 -11.88 -17.22
CA THR A 205 15.65 -11.29 -16.04
C THR A 205 14.58 -11.00 -15.01
N ILE A 206 14.74 -11.53 -13.81
CA ILE A 206 13.83 -11.34 -12.68
C ILE A 206 14.60 -10.55 -11.61
N THR A 207 14.09 -9.39 -11.25
CA THR A 207 14.59 -8.59 -10.13
C THR A 207 13.57 -8.66 -9.01
N GLY A 208 13.96 -9.25 -7.89
CA GLY A 208 13.14 -9.30 -6.68
C GLY A 208 13.73 -8.40 -5.61
N THR A 209 12.87 -7.67 -4.91
CA THR A 209 13.24 -6.81 -3.79
C THR A 209 12.31 -7.11 -2.63
N SER A 210 12.88 -7.56 -1.51
CA SER A 210 12.18 -7.80 -0.25
C SER A 210 12.50 -6.66 0.71
N ILE A 211 11.46 -6.07 1.30
CA ILE A 211 11.60 -4.89 2.15
C ILE A 211 10.98 -5.18 3.50
N GLN A 212 11.73 -4.87 4.55
CA GLN A 212 11.28 -4.93 5.94
C GLN A 212 11.81 -3.71 6.68
N SER A 213 10.91 -2.87 7.17
CA SER A 213 11.31 -1.61 7.81
C SER A 213 10.25 -1.12 8.79
N TYR A 214 10.51 -0.02 9.45
CA TYR A 214 9.57 0.63 10.35
C TYR A 214 9.41 2.11 10.00
N LYS A 215 8.37 2.74 10.53
CA LYS A 215 8.09 4.17 10.38
C LYS A 215 7.52 4.72 11.68
N LEU A 216 7.89 5.94 12.01
CA LEU A 216 7.32 6.70 13.12
C LEU A 216 6.61 7.93 12.57
N ASP A 217 5.35 8.13 12.92
CA ASP A 217 4.61 9.35 12.63
C ASP A 217 4.21 10.03 13.93
N ILE A 218 4.54 11.31 14.07
CA ILE A 218 4.17 12.12 15.22
C ILE A 218 3.19 13.19 14.76
N GLY A 219 2.03 13.25 15.39
CA GLY A 219 0.96 14.16 15.02
C GLY A 219 0.56 15.09 16.15
N ALA A 220 0.10 16.28 15.77
CA ALA A 220 -0.53 17.22 16.68
C ALA A 220 -1.77 17.82 16.02
N GLN A 221 -2.80 18.08 16.84
CA GLN A 221 -4.02 18.78 16.43
C GLN A 221 -4.38 19.83 17.46
N TYR A 222 -4.65 21.06 16.99
CA TYR A 222 -5.18 22.15 17.80
C TYR A 222 -6.57 22.50 17.30
N THR A 223 -7.56 22.38 18.18
CA THR A 223 -8.97 22.65 17.88
C THR A 223 -9.44 23.86 18.63
N GLN A 224 -9.96 24.86 17.91
CA GLN A 224 -10.52 26.07 18.51
C GLN A 224 -11.98 26.22 18.14
N VAL A 225 -12.82 26.42 19.14
CA VAL A 225 -14.24 26.71 18.95
C VAL A 225 -14.44 28.25 18.93
N PHE A 226 -15.08 28.73 17.87
CA PHE A 226 -15.41 30.13 17.68
C PHE A 226 -16.93 30.32 17.83
N GLY A 227 -17.33 31.04 18.86
CA GLY A 227 -18.76 31.21 19.14
C GLY A 227 -19.45 29.89 19.53
N LYS A 228 -20.69 29.69 19.07
CA LYS A 228 -21.51 28.52 19.41
C LYS A 228 -21.60 27.46 18.31
N LYS A 229 -21.12 27.73 17.10
CA LYS A 229 -21.40 26.89 15.93
C LYS A 229 -20.19 26.61 15.02
N HIS A 230 -19.06 27.27 15.23
CA HIS A 230 -17.89 27.13 14.38
C HIS A 230 -16.74 26.52 15.15
N GLU A 231 -16.16 25.49 14.58
CA GLU A 231 -14.98 24.80 15.08
C GLU A 231 -13.94 24.76 13.96
N ALA A 232 -12.70 25.11 14.28
CA ALA A 232 -11.58 24.98 13.35
C ALA A 232 -10.51 24.10 14.00
N THR A 233 -10.01 23.13 13.24
CA THR A 233 -8.93 22.24 13.66
C THR A 233 -7.74 22.39 12.73
N LEU A 234 -6.58 22.71 13.30
CA LEU A 234 -5.29 22.70 12.63
C LEU A 234 -4.58 21.38 12.97
N GLY A 235 -4.08 20.68 11.97
CA GLY A 235 -3.34 19.44 12.15
C GLY A 235 -1.98 19.50 11.47
N ILE A 236 -0.98 18.95 12.15
CA ILE A 236 0.37 18.76 11.63
C ILE A 236 0.81 17.32 11.92
N VAL A 237 1.56 16.74 10.99
CA VAL A 237 2.19 15.42 11.15
C VAL A 237 3.63 15.53 10.70
N PHE A 238 4.52 14.92 11.46
CA PHE A 238 5.94 14.83 11.16
C PHE A 238 6.35 13.37 11.18
N SER A 239 7.00 12.93 10.10
CA SER A 239 7.56 11.57 9.95
C SER A 239 9.05 11.71 9.76
N PRO A 240 9.89 11.31 10.74
CA PRO A 240 11.34 11.27 10.56
C PRO A 240 11.70 10.31 9.43
N GLY A 241 12.55 10.76 8.51
CA GLY A 241 13.12 9.89 7.48
C GLY A 241 14.13 8.92 8.10
N HIS A 242 14.18 7.70 7.57
CA HIS A 242 15.23 6.74 7.86
C HIS A 242 15.42 5.80 6.68
N ASP A 243 16.51 5.05 6.69
CA ASP A 243 16.83 4.13 5.62
C ASP A 243 15.92 2.90 5.66
N LEU A 244 15.55 2.40 4.49
CA LEU A 244 14.81 1.16 4.36
C LEU A 244 15.78 -0.02 4.31
N ASN A 245 15.49 -1.07 5.07
CA ASN A 245 16.19 -2.33 4.93
C ASN A 245 15.57 -3.09 3.75
N ASN A 246 16.36 -3.32 2.72
CA ASN A 246 15.96 -4.06 1.55
C ASN A 246 17.00 -5.12 1.18
N ASP A 247 16.51 -6.27 0.75
CA ASP A 247 17.31 -7.33 0.14
C ASP A 247 16.88 -7.46 -1.31
N SER A 248 17.80 -7.25 -2.24
CA SER A 248 17.51 -7.35 -3.67
C SER A 248 18.31 -8.46 -4.33
N TYR A 249 17.69 -9.18 -5.26
CA TYR A 249 18.36 -10.15 -6.09
C TYR A 249 17.99 -9.97 -7.56
N VAL A 250 18.92 -10.35 -8.42
CA VAL A 250 18.68 -10.44 -9.86
C VAL A 250 18.95 -11.87 -10.28
N GLU A 251 18.00 -12.46 -10.99
CA GLU A 251 18.07 -13.81 -11.53
C GLU A 251 17.88 -13.79 -13.03
N ASP A 252 18.86 -14.32 -13.77
CA ASP A 252 18.79 -14.50 -15.20
C ASP A 252 18.46 -15.94 -15.55
N ARG A 253 17.53 -16.14 -16.48
CA ARG A 253 17.09 -17.43 -17.00
C ARG A 253 17.16 -17.45 -18.52
N LEU A 254 17.64 -18.55 -19.06
CA LEU A 254 17.56 -18.86 -20.47
C LEU A 254 16.57 -20.01 -20.65
N GLY A 255 15.42 -19.74 -21.26
CA GLY A 255 14.30 -20.68 -21.23
C GLY A 255 13.82 -20.94 -19.80
N ASN A 256 13.88 -22.20 -19.39
CA ASN A 256 13.54 -22.62 -18.02
C ASN A 256 14.77 -22.79 -17.10
N GLU A 257 15.98 -22.65 -17.65
CA GLU A 257 17.20 -22.87 -16.90
C GLU A 257 17.70 -21.56 -16.30
N LYS A 258 18.06 -21.61 -15.03
CA LYS A 258 18.67 -20.51 -14.29
C LYS A 258 20.15 -20.42 -14.69
N THR A 259 20.55 -19.30 -15.27
CA THR A 259 21.91 -19.08 -15.77
C THR A 259 22.78 -18.27 -14.81
N GLY A 260 22.16 -17.45 -13.95
CA GLY A 260 22.87 -16.63 -12.98
C GLY A 260 21.97 -16.14 -11.86
N THR A 261 22.56 -15.84 -10.71
CA THR A 261 21.92 -15.09 -9.62
C THR A 261 22.93 -14.14 -9.01
N THR A 262 22.59 -12.87 -8.96
CA THR A 262 23.34 -11.85 -8.25
C THR A 262 22.49 -11.38 -7.08
N VAL A 263 23.00 -11.45 -5.87
CA VAL A 263 22.35 -10.88 -4.68
C VAL A 263 23.02 -9.54 -4.42
N CYS A 264 22.21 -8.47 -4.43
CA CYS A 264 22.65 -7.13 -4.06
C CYS A 264 21.98 -6.80 -2.73
N ILE A 265 22.80 -6.54 -1.70
CA ILE A 265 22.33 -5.94 -0.44
C ILE A 265 22.53 -4.44 -0.63
N GLU A 266 21.47 -3.71 -0.88
CA GLU A 266 21.54 -2.27 -1.09
C GLU A 266 20.80 -1.57 0.06
N LEU A 267 21.52 -0.72 0.78
CA LEU A 267 20.92 0.20 1.74
C LEU A 267 20.52 1.44 0.95
N ASP A 268 19.25 1.53 0.61
CA ASP A 268 18.73 2.65 -0.18
C ASP A 268 18.39 3.83 0.76
N HIS A 269 19.13 4.92 0.59
CA HIS A 269 18.89 6.17 1.30
C HIS A 269 17.75 6.91 0.61
N LEU A 270 16.53 6.71 1.05
CA LEU A 270 15.42 7.56 0.65
C LEU A 270 15.48 8.88 1.43
N ARG A 271 15.86 9.95 0.74
CA ARG A 271 15.74 11.33 1.22
C ARG A 271 14.37 11.89 0.87
#